data_4b4862ec0e790fef97508d60faf83413
#
_entry.id   4b4862ec0e790fef97508d60faf83413
#
_cell.length_a   1.000
_cell.length_b   1.000
_cell.length_c   1.000
_cell.angle_alpha   90.00
_cell.angle_beta   90.00
_cell.angle_gamma   90.00
#
_symmetry.space_group_name_H-M   'P 1'
#
loop_
_entity.id
_entity.type
_entity.pdbx_description
1 polymer ?
#
loop_
_entity_poly.entity_id
_entity_poly.type
_entity_poly.pdbx_seq_one_letter_code
_entity_poly.pdbx_strand_id
1 'polypeptide(L)'
;MLLGLVGKPSCGKSTFFKAATLSDILIASYPFATIEPNHGMGYVRVDALCKELGVKCNPRTGHCTGETRFVPVELMDVAGLVEGASEGKGLGNQFLDSLRQADSFIQIVDISGTTDSGGNEGEGDPIADVKMLENELNKWYLGIINRVWEKLARTIQSTKQDFAVAIAKQLSGLGVKEEDVKDAVLKLKLDTASLTGWTKEDLLNFARTLRHMTKPMIIAANKADKADSEENLEKLKKEFSDIMIIPTSADAELSLRQAANAEMIDYIPGSSKFTIHEDK
;
A
#
# COMPACT_ATOMS: atom_id res chain seq x y z
N MET A 1 7.06 0.84 11.42
CA MET A 1 6.37 0.25 10.26
C MET A 1 5.87 1.40 9.41
N LEU A 2 6.30 1.45 8.16
CA LEU A 2 5.93 2.47 7.19
C LEU A 2 5.00 1.85 6.13
N LEU A 3 3.79 2.39 5.97
CA LEU A 3 2.80 1.96 4.99
C LEU A 3 2.78 2.94 3.81
N GLY A 4 3.03 2.45 2.61
CA GLY A 4 2.92 3.23 1.38
C GLY A 4 1.48 3.22 0.83
N LEU A 5 0.89 4.40 0.62
CA LEU A 5 -0.40 4.52 -0.05
C LEU A 5 -0.17 4.55 -1.56
N VAL A 6 -0.72 3.58 -2.27
CA VAL A 6 -0.55 3.44 -3.72
C VAL A 6 -1.92 3.41 -4.42
N GLY A 7 -1.98 3.81 -5.67
CA GLY A 7 -3.22 3.84 -6.46
C GLY A 7 -3.12 4.81 -7.62
N LYS A 8 -4.10 4.78 -8.52
CA LYS A 8 -4.16 5.71 -9.66
C LYS A 8 -4.39 7.17 -9.20
N PRO A 9 -4.19 8.17 -10.05
CA PRO A 9 -4.61 9.54 -9.75
C PRO A 9 -6.10 9.60 -9.41
N SER A 10 -6.49 10.55 -8.57
CA SER A 10 -7.89 10.84 -8.19
C SER A 10 -8.70 9.69 -7.53
N CYS A 11 -8.07 8.57 -7.15
CA CYS A 11 -8.75 7.51 -6.39
C CYS A 11 -8.98 7.86 -4.90
N GLY A 12 -8.46 9.01 -4.44
CA GLY A 12 -8.65 9.51 -3.08
C GLY A 12 -7.49 9.22 -2.11
N LYS A 13 -6.25 8.95 -2.60
CA LYS A 13 -5.07 8.70 -1.74
C LYS A 13 -4.80 9.82 -0.74
N SER A 14 -4.67 11.05 -1.21
CA SER A 14 -4.37 12.21 -0.34
C SER A 14 -5.52 12.51 0.62
N THR A 15 -6.76 12.27 0.22
CA THR A 15 -7.92 12.34 1.13
C THR A 15 -7.82 11.27 2.21
N PHE A 16 -7.51 10.03 1.82
CA PHE A 16 -7.29 8.91 2.76
C PHE A 16 -6.13 9.22 3.73
N PHE A 17 -5.01 9.71 3.22
CA PHE A 17 -3.87 10.11 4.05
C PHE A 17 -4.27 11.20 5.06
N LYS A 18 -4.96 12.26 4.59
CA LYS A 18 -5.42 13.33 5.46
C LYS A 18 -6.44 12.83 6.49
N ALA A 19 -7.36 11.96 6.09
CA ALA A 19 -8.29 11.34 7.01
C ALA A 19 -7.58 10.51 8.08
N ALA A 20 -6.53 9.76 7.72
CA ALA A 20 -5.79 8.92 8.66
C ALA A 20 -4.86 9.70 9.60
N THR A 21 -4.25 10.80 9.14
CA THR A 21 -3.20 11.53 9.86
C THR A 21 -3.64 12.88 10.41
N LEU A 22 -4.69 13.49 9.84
CA LEU A 22 -5.09 14.89 10.02
C LEU A 22 -3.99 15.92 9.68
N SER A 23 -3.00 15.50 8.89
CA SER A 23 -1.94 16.39 8.42
C SER A 23 -2.48 17.41 7.41
N ASP A 24 -1.97 18.64 7.47
CA ASP A 24 -2.29 19.68 6.50
C ASP A 24 -1.52 19.44 5.19
N ILE A 25 -2.15 18.73 4.28
CA ILE A 25 -1.64 18.53 2.92
C ILE A 25 -2.61 19.11 1.89
N LEU A 26 -2.08 19.48 0.74
CA LEU A 26 -2.87 19.92 -0.39
C LEU A 26 -3.65 18.74 -0.99
N ILE A 27 -4.98 18.80 -0.90
CA ILE A 27 -5.86 17.89 -1.63
C ILE A 27 -6.30 18.62 -2.89
N ALA A 28 -5.97 18.04 -4.06
CA ALA A 28 -6.35 18.61 -5.35
C ALA A 28 -7.07 17.55 -6.19
N SER A 29 -8.02 18.02 -6.99
CA SER A 29 -8.85 17.17 -7.86
C SER A 29 -8.21 16.90 -9.23
N TYR A 30 -7.00 17.39 -9.48
CA TYR A 30 -6.29 17.13 -10.72
C TYR A 30 -5.20 16.06 -10.55
N PRO A 31 -4.87 15.29 -11.61
CA PRO A 31 -3.85 14.25 -11.58
C PRO A 31 -2.46 14.80 -11.21
N PHE A 32 -1.67 14.00 -10.47
CA PHE A 32 -0.28 14.32 -10.08
C PHE A 32 -0.10 15.54 -9.18
N ALA A 33 -1.09 15.87 -8.36
CA ALA A 33 -0.99 16.96 -7.38
C ALA A 33 0.11 16.73 -6.32
N THR A 34 0.37 15.48 -5.96
CA THR A 34 1.44 15.08 -5.03
C THR A 34 2.71 14.83 -5.83
N ILE A 35 3.73 15.67 -5.66
CA ILE A 35 5.03 15.57 -6.36
C ILE A 35 6.05 14.87 -5.47
N GLU A 36 6.17 15.28 -4.21
CA GLU A 36 7.03 14.65 -3.21
C GLU A 36 6.18 13.82 -2.25
N PRO A 37 6.69 12.68 -1.75
CA PRO A 37 5.97 11.87 -0.79
C PRO A 37 5.70 12.65 0.50
N ASN A 38 4.45 12.64 0.97
CA ASN A 38 4.09 13.17 2.27
C ASN A 38 4.19 12.07 3.33
N HIS A 39 4.79 12.37 4.46
CA HIS A 39 4.87 11.48 5.61
C HIS A 39 3.96 11.97 6.73
N GLY A 40 3.26 11.04 7.39
CA GLY A 40 2.38 11.37 8.50
C GLY A 40 2.15 10.18 9.42
N MET A 41 1.70 10.48 10.64
CA MET A 41 1.41 9.48 11.65
C MET A 41 -0.08 9.19 11.69
N GLY A 42 -0.46 7.98 11.30
CA GLY A 42 -1.79 7.43 11.52
C GLY A 42 -1.83 6.53 12.75
N TYR A 43 -3.02 6.05 13.10
CA TYR A 43 -3.20 5.19 14.27
C TYR A 43 -4.08 4.00 13.95
N VAL A 44 -3.61 2.82 14.30
CA VAL A 44 -4.41 1.59 14.27
C VAL A 44 -5.15 1.47 15.60
N ARG A 45 -6.46 1.30 15.52
CA ARG A 45 -7.32 1.07 16.67
C ARG A 45 -7.32 -0.41 17.04
N VAL A 46 -7.02 -0.71 18.30
CA VAL A 46 -7.09 -2.06 18.87
C VAL A 46 -7.74 -2.02 20.25
N ASP A 47 -8.28 -3.13 20.72
CA ASP A 47 -8.84 -3.21 22.07
C ASP A 47 -7.74 -3.04 23.12
N ALA A 48 -8.06 -2.30 24.17
CA ALA A 48 -7.11 -2.00 25.21
C ALA A 48 -7.06 -3.13 26.24
N LEU A 49 -5.96 -3.86 26.31
CA LEU A 49 -5.73 -4.92 27.31
C LEU A 49 -5.83 -4.42 28.77
N CYS A 50 -5.59 -3.14 29.01
CA CYS A 50 -5.72 -2.56 30.33
C CYS A 50 -7.15 -2.64 30.90
N LYS A 51 -8.17 -2.71 30.06
CA LYS A 51 -9.57 -2.93 30.44
C LYS A 51 -9.75 -4.32 31.07
N GLU A 52 -9.19 -5.36 30.44
CA GLU A 52 -9.26 -6.73 30.92
C GLU A 52 -8.48 -6.93 32.22
N LEU A 53 -7.35 -6.25 32.35
CA LEU A 53 -6.46 -6.37 33.51
C LEU A 53 -6.83 -5.45 34.67
N GLY A 54 -7.83 -4.57 34.51
CA GLY A 54 -8.25 -3.59 35.55
C GLY A 54 -7.15 -2.59 35.94
N VAL A 55 -6.20 -2.29 35.03
CA VAL A 55 -5.07 -1.39 35.28
C VAL A 55 -5.14 -0.15 34.39
N LYS A 56 -4.52 0.95 34.81
CA LYS A 56 -4.39 2.15 33.98
C LYS A 56 -3.28 1.96 32.95
N CYS A 57 -3.62 2.11 31.69
CA CYS A 57 -2.67 2.03 30.58
C CYS A 57 -1.80 3.30 30.53
N ASN A 58 -0.48 3.09 30.41
CA ASN A 58 0.49 4.18 30.17
C ASN A 58 1.42 3.76 29.01
N PRO A 59 0.96 3.87 27.75
CA PRO A 59 1.74 3.42 26.62
C PRO A 59 2.93 4.32 26.33
N ARG A 60 4.07 3.73 25.94
CA ARG A 60 5.27 4.48 25.53
C ARG A 60 5.07 5.23 24.21
N THR A 61 4.20 4.72 23.32
CA THR A 61 3.91 5.30 22.01
C THR A 61 2.42 5.27 21.75
N GLY A 62 1.87 6.27 21.03
CA GLY A 62 0.45 6.45 20.82
C GLY A 62 -0.31 6.78 22.11
N HIS A 63 -1.60 6.48 22.18
CA HIS A 63 -2.44 6.79 23.35
C HIS A 63 -3.47 5.68 23.61
N CYS A 64 -4.07 5.72 24.80
CA CYS A 64 -5.11 4.78 25.22
C CYS A 64 -6.20 5.55 25.98
N THR A 65 -7.45 5.30 25.60
CA THR A 65 -8.64 5.91 26.25
C THR A 65 -9.22 5.05 27.38
N GLY A 66 -8.56 3.93 27.72
CA GLY A 66 -9.06 2.93 28.69
C GLY A 66 -9.85 1.80 28.04
N GLU A 67 -10.55 2.05 26.95
CA GLU A 67 -11.24 1.03 26.16
C GLU A 67 -10.55 0.72 24.84
N THR A 68 -10.00 1.75 24.22
CA THR A 68 -9.36 1.68 22.92
C THR A 68 -7.91 2.10 23.00
N ARG A 69 -7.02 1.30 22.43
CA ARG A 69 -5.60 1.59 22.27
C ARG A 69 -5.36 2.04 20.82
N PHE A 70 -4.67 3.16 20.66
CA PHE A 70 -4.26 3.71 19.37
C PHE A 70 -2.75 3.49 19.18
N VAL A 71 -2.41 2.57 18.26
CA VAL A 71 -1.02 2.22 17.95
C VAL A 71 -0.56 3.03 16.76
N PRO A 72 0.54 3.81 16.87
CA PRO A 72 1.00 4.65 15.78
C PRO A 72 1.59 3.80 14.63
N VAL A 73 1.26 4.20 13.39
CA VAL A 73 1.83 3.69 12.16
C VAL A 73 2.19 4.89 11.27
N GLU A 74 3.34 4.82 10.63
CA GLU A 74 3.75 5.85 9.67
C GLU A 74 3.13 5.55 8.31
N LEU A 75 2.53 6.57 7.70
CA LEU A 75 1.95 6.54 6.38
C LEU A 75 2.77 7.41 5.44
N MET A 76 2.91 6.96 4.20
CA MET A 76 3.54 7.71 3.13
C MET A 76 2.57 7.85 1.97
N ASP A 77 2.11 9.08 1.71
CA ASP A 77 1.30 9.40 0.54
C ASP A 77 2.20 9.69 -0.65
N VAL A 78 2.02 8.91 -1.68
CA VAL A 78 2.83 9.01 -2.89
C VAL A 78 1.96 9.40 -4.09
N ALA A 79 2.54 10.01 -5.15
CA ALA A 79 1.82 10.42 -6.36
C ALA A 79 1.05 9.26 -7.01
N GLY A 80 0.03 9.53 -7.82
CA GLY A 80 -0.74 8.50 -8.52
C GLY A 80 0.09 7.72 -9.53
N LEU A 81 0.00 6.39 -9.49
CA LEU A 81 0.60 5.53 -10.50
C LEU A 81 -0.28 5.44 -11.73
N VAL A 82 0.34 5.58 -12.89
CA VAL A 82 -0.29 5.38 -14.20
C VAL A 82 0.45 4.27 -14.95
N GLU A 83 -0.19 3.73 -15.96
CA GLU A 83 0.41 2.71 -16.82
C GLU A 83 1.71 3.22 -17.49
N GLY A 84 2.77 2.42 -17.40
CA GLY A 84 4.11 2.75 -17.90
C GLY A 84 4.97 3.54 -16.90
N ALA A 85 4.54 3.70 -15.66
CA ALA A 85 5.34 4.34 -14.60
C ALA A 85 6.68 3.63 -14.37
N SER A 86 6.69 2.30 -14.42
CA SER A 86 7.89 1.46 -14.31
C SER A 86 8.87 1.62 -15.49
N GLU A 87 8.40 2.11 -16.62
CA GLU A 87 9.19 2.40 -17.83
C GLU A 87 9.64 3.87 -17.91
N GLY A 88 9.35 4.67 -16.87
CA GLY A 88 9.77 6.07 -16.76
C GLY A 88 8.75 7.08 -17.29
N LYS A 89 7.52 6.68 -17.59
CA LYS A 89 6.47 7.63 -17.92
C LYS A 89 6.08 8.49 -16.71
N GLY A 90 5.97 9.78 -16.90
CA GLY A 90 5.68 10.74 -15.84
C GLY A 90 6.80 10.83 -14.80
N LEU A 91 6.43 10.95 -13.53
CA LEU A 91 7.36 10.94 -12.38
C LEU A 91 7.75 9.51 -11.93
N GLY A 92 7.42 8.48 -12.73
CA GLY A 92 7.36 7.08 -12.35
C GLY A 92 8.58 6.52 -11.61
N ASN A 93 9.80 6.79 -12.07
CA ASN A 93 11.00 6.20 -11.45
C ASN A 93 11.32 6.79 -10.07
N GLN A 94 11.23 8.11 -9.89
CA GLN A 94 11.47 8.76 -8.58
C GLN A 94 10.44 8.31 -7.56
N PHE A 95 9.24 8.14 -8.02
CA PHE A 95 8.09 7.73 -7.28
C PHE A 95 8.20 6.28 -6.79
N LEU A 96 8.50 5.35 -7.69
CA LEU A 96 8.69 3.94 -7.34
C LEU A 96 9.91 3.75 -6.39
N ASP A 97 10.93 4.60 -6.51
CA ASP A 97 12.07 4.55 -5.59
C ASP A 97 11.70 4.97 -4.16
N SER A 98 10.73 5.86 -3.98
CA SER A 98 10.20 6.20 -2.64
C SER A 98 9.52 4.99 -1.98
N LEU A 99 8.85 4.14 -2.76
CA LEU A 99 8.18 2.93 -2.26
C LEU A 99 9.14 1.86 -1.70
N ARG A 100 10.45 1.96 -1.97
CA ARG A 100 11.44 1.04 -1.41
C ARG A 100 11.43 1.03 0.11
N GLN A 101 11.18 2.19 0.73
CA GLN A 101 11.21 2.35 2.18
C GLN A 101 9.98 1.78 2.87
N ALA A 102 8.85 1.64 2.16
CA ALA A 102 7.63 1.12 2.74
C ALA A 102 7.76 -0.37 3.07
N ASP A 103 7.26 -0.77 4.24
CA ASP A 103 7.21 -2.16 4.68
C ASP A 103 6.04 -2.91 4.02
N SER A 104 4.95 -2.21 3.71
CA SER A 104 3.72 -2.77 3.16
C SER A 104 2.96 -1.69 2.38
N PHE A 105 1.97 -2.09 1.56
CA PHE A 105 1.17 -1.16 0.76
C PHE A 105 -0.31 -1.21 1.15
N ILE A 106 -0.95 -0.05 1.08
CA ILE A 106 -2.41 0.08 1.03
C ILE A 106 -2.73 0.60 -0.37
N GLN A 107 -3.35 -0.24 -1.19
CA GLN A 107 -3.83 0.18 -2.50
C GLN A 107 -5.19 0.84 -2.36
N ILE A 108 -5.26 2.13 -2.69
CA ILE A 108 -6.51 2.89 -2.72
C ILE A 108 -7.13 2.73 -4.11
N VAL A 109 -8.34 2.20 -4.15
CA VAL A 109 -9.09 1.93 -5.39
C VAL A 109 -10.39 2.73 -5.36
N ASP A 110 -10.70 3.46 -6.42
CA ASP A 110 -12.00 4.12 -6.59
C ASP A 110 -13.06 3.07 -6.94
N ILE A 111 -13.78 2.59 -5.91
CA ILE A 111 -14.78 1.54 -6.11
C ILE A 111 -16.07 2.05 -6.77
N SER A 112 -16.28 3.37 -6.79
CA SER A 112 -17.44 3.96 -7.47
C SER A 112 -17.35 3.87 -9.00
N GLY A 113 -16.12 3.66 -9.55
CA GLY A 113 -15.92 3.62 -11.01
C GLY A 113 -16.13 4.97 -11.70
N THR A 114 -16.07 6.08 -10.98
CA THR A 114 -16.33 7.44 -11.53
C THR A 114 -15.08 8.16 -12.03
N THR A 115 -13.92 7.50 -12.02
CA THR A 115 -12.68 8.06 -12.57
C THR A 115 -12.04 7.10 -13.57
N ASP A 116 -11.59 7.64 -14.72
CA ASP A 116 -10.87 6.87 -15.74
C ASP A 116 -9.46 6.45 -15.28
N SER A 117 -8.71 5.73 -16.10
CA SER A 117 -7.35 5.28 -15.80
C SER A 117 -6.34 6.42 -15.62
N GLY A 118 -6.61 7.60 -16.18
CA GLY A 118 -5.80 8.82 -16.04
C GLY A 118 -6.15 9.63 -14.79
N GLY A 119 -7.25 9.30 -14.11
CA GLY A 119 -7.74 10.03 -12.94
C GLY A 119 -8.66 11.22 -13.27
N ASN A 120 -9.19 11.31 -14.48
CA ASN A 120 -10.20 12.29 -14.85
C ASN A 120 -11.60 11.74 -14.53
N GLU A 121 -12.59 12.63 -14.42
CA GLU A 121 -14.00 12.21 -14.32
C GLU A 121 -14.40 11.40 -15.55
N GLY A 122 -15.00 10.23 -15.37
CA GLY A 122 -15.38 9.34 -16.43
C GLY A 122 -15.63 7.92 -15.96
N GLU A 123 -15.89 7.01 -16.88
CA GLU A 123 -16.09 5.59 -16.58
C GLU A 123 -14.76 4.92 -16.29
N GLY A 124 -14.65 4.29 -15.10
CA GLY A 124 -13.50 3.56 -14.63
C GLY A 124 -13.83 2.10 -14.31
N ASP A 125 -12.79 1.25 -14.31
CA ASP A 125 -12.88 -0.15 -13.93
C ASP A 125 -11.97 -0.43 -12.72
N PRO A 126 -12.55 -0.61 -11.51
CA PRO A 126 -11.78 -0.92 -10.30
C PRO A 126 -10.91 -2.18 -10.41
N ILE A 127 -11.34 -3.19 -11.17
CA ILE A 127 -10.58 -4.43 -11.37
C ILE A 127 -9.35 -4.14 -12.25
N ALA A 128 -9.55 -3.40 -13.33
CA ALA A 128 -8.45 -2.98 -14.21
C ALA A 128 -7.43 -2.11 -13.45
N ASP A 129 -7.88 -1.24 -12.57
CA ASP A 129 -7.02 -0.39 -11.72
C ASP A 129 -6.11 -1.22 -10.80
N VAL A 130 -6.66 -2.27 -10.16
CA VAL A 130 -5.87 -3.18 -9.33
C VAL A 130 -4.85 -3.92 -10.16
N LYS A 131 -5.25 -4.50 -11.29
CA LYS A 131 -4.36 -5.26 -12.20
C LYS A 131 -3.25 -4.38 -12.77
N MET A 132 -3.57 -3.15 -13.16
CA MET A 132 -2.60 -2.18 -13.67
C MET A 132 -1.52 -1.89 -12.63
N LEU A 133 -1.93 -1.53 -11.41
CA LEU A 133 -0.98 -1.19 -10.35
C LEU A 133 -0.10 -2.38 -9.95
N GLU A 134 -0.69 -3.57 -9.80
CA GLU A 134 0.09 -4.78 -9.54
C GLU A 134 1.13 -5.04 -10.62
N ASN A 135 0.75 -4.87 -11.88
CA ASN A 135 1.67 -5.07 -13.01
C ASN A 135 2.82 -4.05 -12.98
N GLU A 136 2.53 -2.77 -12.70
CA GLU A 136 3.57 -1.74 -12.60
C GLU A 136 4.54 -2.01 -11.43
N LEU A 137 4.05 -2.42 -10.27
CA LEU A 137 4.89 -2.80 -9.13
C LEU A 137 5.76 -4.03 -9.44
N ASN A 138 5.21 -5.03 -10.14
CA ASN A 138 5.94 -6.23 -10.53
C ASN A 138 7.04 -5.90 -11.56
N LYS A 139 6.74 -5.07 -12.55
CA LYS A 139 7.72 -4.59 -13.54
C LYS A 139 8.84 -3.78 -12.88
N TRP A 140 8.48 -2.89 -11.95
CA TRP A 140 9.45 -2.12 -11.17
C TRP A 140 10.41 -3.03 -10.41
N TYR A 141 9.87 -4.03 -9.70
CA TYR A 141 10.68 -4.98 -8.93
C TYR A 141 11.60 -5.80 -9.84
N LEU A 142 11.06 -6.28 -10.96
CA LEU A 142 11.84 -6.96 -12.00
C LEU A 142 12.94 -6.05 -12.56
N GLY A 143 12.65 -4.77 -12.79
CA GLY A 143 13.63 -3.80 -13.28
C GLY A 143 14.83 -3.64 -12.31
N ILE A 144 14.60 -3.69 -11.00
CA ILE A 144 15.67 -3.65 -10.00
C ILE A 144 16.52 -4.92 -10.08
N ILE A 145 15.88 -6.09 -10.19
CA ILE A 145 16.58 -7.38 -10.32
C ILE A 145 17.40 -7.42 -11.62
N ASN A 146 16.80 -7.06 -12.75
CA ASN A 146 17.43 -7.13 -14.07
C ASN A 146 18.73 -6.29 -14.17
N ARG A 147 18.78 -5.12 -13.51
CA ARG A 147 19.98 -4.26 -13.52
C ARG A 147 21.24 -4.96 -13.02
N VAL A 148 21.09 -5.96 -12.18
CA VAL A 148 22.21 -6.64 -11.53
C VAL A 148 22.31 -8.11 -11.90
N TRP A 149 21.26 -8.69 -12.49
CA TRP A 149 21.07 -10.13 -12.64
C TRP A 149 22.21 -10.83 -13.36
N GLU A 150 22.52 -10.40 -14.59
CA GLU A 150 23.53 -11.10 -15.40
C GLU A 150 24.89 -11.19 -14.72
N LYS A 151 25.34 -10.06 -14.14
CA LYS A 151 26.61 -10.01 -13.43
C LYS A 151 26.57 -10.87 -12.16
N LEU A 152 25.48 -10.78 -11.41
CA LEU A 152 25.30 -11.50 -10.16
C LEU A 152 25.20 -13.01 -10.39
N ALA A 153 24.42 -13.46 -11.35
CA ALA A 153 24.30 -14.87 -11.73
C ALA A 153 25.65 -15.50 -12.11
N ARG A 154 26.41 -14.82 -12.97
CA ARG A 154 27.76 -15.27 -13.34
C ARG A 154 28.71 -15.33 -12.13
N THR A 155 28.65 -14.33 -11.26
CA THR A 155 29.50 -14.28 -10.06
C THR A 155 29.17 -15.43 -9.10
N ILE A 156 27.88 -15.66 -8.82
CA ILE A 156 27.45 -16.74 -7.92
C ILE A 156 27.90 -18.10 -8.46
N GLN A 157 27.70 -18.36 -9.77
CA GLN A 157 28.13 -19.61 -10.39
C GLN A 157 29.63 -19.82 -10.37
N SER A 158 30.42 -18.77 -10.64
CA SER A 158 31.89 -18.87 -10.65
C SER A 158 32.50 -19.01 -9.26
N THR A 159 31.94 -18.32 -8.25
CA THR A 159 32.47 -18.33 -6.87
C THR A 159 31.86 -19.40 -5.99
N LYS A 160 30.82 -20.13 -6.48
CA LYS A 160 30.02 -21.09 -5.70
C LYS A 160 29.44 -20.48 -4.42
N GLN A 161 29.14 -19.19 -4.45
CA GLN A 161 28.51 -18.49 -3.35
C GLN A 161 27.07 -18.97 -3.17
N ASP A 162 26.56 -18.99 -1.92
CA ASP A 162 25.15 -19.27 -1.67
C ASP A 162 24.25 -18.25 -2.37
N PHE A 163 23.33 -18.76 -3.17
CA PHE A 163 22.42 -17.93 -4.00
C PHE A 163 21.55 -17.02 -3.13
N ALA A 164 20.94 -17.58 -2.06
CA ALA A 164 20.02 -16.82 -1.24
C ALA A 164 20.71 -15.68 -0.50
N VAL A 165 21.93 -15.93 0.01
CA VAL A 165 22.76 -14.90 0.65
C VAL A 165 23.11 -13.79 -0.32
N ALA A 166 23.54 -14.14 -1.55
CA ALA A 166 23.95 -13.16 -2.55
C ALA A 166 22.79 -12.27 -3.02
N ILE A 167 21.62 -12.85 -3.28
CA ILE A 167 20.42 -12.12 -3.69
C ILE A 167 19.90 -11.25 -2.54
N ALA A 168 19.76 -11.78 -1.32
CA ALA A 168 19.29 -11.01 -0.17
C ALA A 168 20.19 -9.80 0.10
N LYS A 169 21.50 -9.95 0.02
CA LYS A 169 22.45 -8.84 0.15
C LYS A 169 22.24 -7.77 -0.92
N GLN A 170 22.03 -8.19 -2.18
CA GLN A 170 21.84 -7.27 -3.31
C GLN A 170 20.51 -6.53 -3.24
N LEU A 171 19.45 -7.20 -2.74
CA LEU A 171 18.10 -6.67 -2.64
C LEU A 171 17.73 -6.19 -1.22
N SER A 172 18.73 -6.02 -0.34
CA SER A 172 18.51 -5.60 1.06
C SER A 172 17.76 -4.27 1.17
N GLY A 173 17.97 -3.33 0.23
CA GLY A 173 17.22 -2.08 0.15
C GLY A 173 15.71 -2.23 -0.16
N LEU A 174 15.25 -3.44 -0.53
CA LEU A 174 13.84 -3.79 -0.69
C LEU A 174 13.29 -4.57 0.51
N GLY A 175 14.12 -4.82 1.53
CA GLY A 175 13.75 -5.61 2.69
C GLY A 175 13.80 -7.13 2.46
N VAL A 176 14.38 -7.61 1.35
CA VAL A 176 14.49 -9.03 1.02
C VAL A 176 15.47 -9.72 1.97
N LYS A 177 15.05 -10.84 2.58
CA LYS A 177 15.85 -11.70 3.44
C LYS A 177 16.20 -13.01 2.71
N GLU A 178 17.18 -13.72 3.25
CA GLU A 178 17.59 -15.03 2.71
C GLU A 178 16.46 -16.05 2.68
N GLU A 179 15.60 -16.03 3.71
CA GLU A 179 14.43 -16.89 3.81
C GLU A 179 13.45 -16.63 2.67
N ASP A 180 13.16 -15.36 2.37
CA ASP A 180 12.28 -14.98 1.27
C ASP A 180 12.78 -15.51 -0.08
N VAL A 181 14.09 -15.45 -0.29
CA VAL A 181 14.71 -15.96 -1.52
C VAL A 181 14.61 -17.48 -1.63
N LYS A 182 14.88 -18.20 -0.52
CA LYS A 182 14.76 -19.67 -0.46
C LYS A 182 13.33 -20.13 -0.73
N ASP A 183 12.37 -19.47 -0.08
CA ASP A 183 10.94 -19.80 -0.22
C ASP A 183 10.44 -19.50 -1.65
N ALA A 184 10.86 -18.38 -2.25
CA ALA A 184 10.51 -18.04 -3.63
C ALA A 184 11.04 -19.07 -4.62
N VAL A 185 12.30 -19.49 -4.49
CA VAL A 185 12.91 -20.53 -5.33
C VAL A 185 12.19 -21.86 -5.18
N LEU A 186 11.91 -22.27 -3.94
CA LEU A 186 11.21 -23.51 -3.66
C LEU A 186 9.80 -23.52 -4.24
N LYS A 187 9.06 -22.42 -4.05
CA LYS A 187 7.68 -22.25 -4.56
C LYS A 187 7.63 -22.33 -6.09
N LEU A 188 8.60 -21.73 -6.76
CA LEU A 188 8.67 -21.67 -8.21
C LEU A 188 9.44 -22.85 -8.83
N LYS A 189 10.06 -23.70 -8.02
CA LYS A 189 10.88 -24.84 -8.45
C LYS A 189 12.02 -24.43 -9.41
N LEU A 190 12.64 -23.28 -9.12
CA LEU A 190 13.71 -22.75 -9.97
C LEU A 190 15.04 -23.46 -9.71
N ASP A 191 15.79 -23.71 -10.78
CA ASP A 191 17.11 -24.34 -10.70
C ASP A 191 18.17 -23.28 -10.33
N THR A 192 18.69 -23.35 -9.11
CA THR A 192 19.75 -22.47 -8.63
C THR A 192 21.16 -22.89 -9.06
N ALA A 193 21.32 -24.09 -9.63
CA ALA A 193 22.61 -24.54 -10.19
C ALA A 193 22.86 -23.90 -11.57
N SER A 194 21.81 -23.50 -12.28
CA SER A 194 21.89 -22.91 -13.64
C SER A 194 21.21 -21.54 -13.73
N LEU A 195 21.71 -20.56 -12.96
CA LEU A 195 21.13 -19.22 -12.89
C LEU A 195 21.10 -18.47 -14.23
N THR A 196 22.13 -18.66 -15.06
CA THR A 196 22.22 -18.07 -16.39
C THR A 196 21.22 -18.70 -17.39
N GLY A 197 20.63 -19.83 -17.04
CA GLY A 197 19.58 -20.50 -17.80
C GLY A 197 18.17 -20.00 -17.51
N TRP A 198 18.00 -19.14 -16.49
CA TRP A 198 16.67 -18.60 -16.17
C TRP A 198 16.14 -17.75 -17.34
N THR A 199 14.92 -18.03 -17.72
CA THR A 199 14.19 -17.29 -18.75
C THR A 199 13.73 -15.92 -18.22
N LYS A 200 13.28 -15.05 -19.11
CA LYS A 200 12.65 -13.78 -18.71
C LYS A 200 11.40 -14.02 -17.88
N GLU A 201 10.67 -15.11 -18.15
CA GLU A 201 9.48 -15.48 -17.39
C GLU A 201 9.83 -15.98 -15.99
N ASP A 202 10.89 -16.77 -15.83
CA ASP A 202 11.40 -17.19 -14.52
C ASP A 202 11.77 -15.98 -13.66
N LEU A 203 12.46 -15.00 -14.24
CA LEU A 203 12.82 -13.76 -13.54
C LEU A 203 11.61 -12.91 -13.16
N LEU A 204 10.61 -12.83 -14.04
CA LEU A 204 9.37 -12.12 -13.76
C LEU A 204 8.60 -12.79 -12.60
N ASN A 205 8.46 -14.12 -12.66
CA ASN A 205 7.78 -14.87 -11.60
C ASN A 205 8.55 -14.81 -10.27
N PHE A 206 9.86 -14.85 -10.30
CA PHE A 206 10.72 -14.68 -9.14
C PHE A 206 10.57 -13.27 -8.54
N ALA A 207 10.64 -12.22 -9.35
CA ALA A 207 10.44 -10.84 -8.93
C ALA A 207 9.05 -10.62 -8.32
N ARG A 208 8.00 -11.13 -8.97
CA ARG A 208 6.61 -11.09 -8.48
C ARG A 208 6.47 -11.78 -7.13
N THR A 209 7.01 -12.98 -7.00
CA THR A 209 6.94 -13.75 -5.75
C THR A 209 7.65 -13.03 -4.61
N LEU A 210 8.88 -12.56 -4.83
CA LEU A 210 9.60 -11.77 -3.84
C LEU A 210 8.85 -10.48 -3.44
N ARG A 211 8.28 -9.76 -4.43
CA ARG A 211 7.50 -8.55 -4.14
C ARG A 211 6.29 -8.87 -3.26
N HIS A 212 5.54 -9.93 -3.54
CA HIS A 212 4.40 -10.33 -2.71
C HIS A 212 4.80 -10.70 -1.28
N MET A 213 5.96 -11.35 -1.10
CA MET A 213 6.45 -11.76 0.23
C MET A 213 6.99 -10.58 1.04
N THR A 214 7.73 -9.67 0.39
CA THR A 214 8.44 -8.57 1.07
C THR A 214 7.64 -7.28 1.14
N LYS A 215 6.62 -7.11 0.32
CA LYS A 215 5.74 -5.94 0.24
C LYS A 215 4.28 -6.39 0.19
N PRO A 216 3.75 -6.96 1.30
CA PRO A 216 2.35 -7.36 1.36
C PRO A 216 1.45 -6.15 1.12
N MET A 217 0.26 -6.39 0.55
CA MET A 217 -0.66 -5.33 0.15
C MET A 217 -2.09 -5.68 0.56
N ILE A 218 -2.83 -4.67 1.00
CA ILE A 218 -4.27 -4.71 1.19
C ILE A 218 -4.92 -3.68 0.28
N ILE A 219 -6.20 -3.86 -0.04
CA ILE A 219 -6.97 -2.93 -0.86
C ILE A 219 -7.97 -2.16 0.02
N ALA A 220 -7.89 -0.83 -0.01
CA ALA A 220 -8.91 0.06 0.49
C ALA A 220 -9.83 0.45 -0.69
N ALA A 221 -11.00 -0.17 -0.76
CA ALA A 221 -12.02 0.12 -1.75
C ALA A 221 -12.72 1.44 -1.37
N ASN A 222 -12.15 2.54 -1.84
CA ASN A 222 -12.51 3.90 -1.44
C ASN A 222 -13.71 4.43 -2.25
N LYS A 223 -14.37 5.46 -1.71
CA LYS A 223 -15.62 6.03 -2.21
C LYS A 223 -16.79 5.02 -2.14
N ALA A 224 -16.79 4.15 -1.13
CA ALA A 224 -17.82 3.15 -0.92
C ALA A 224 -19.20 3.75 -0.57
N ASP A 225 -19.26 5.05 -0.30
CA ASP A 225 -20.48 5.84 -0.09
C ASP A 225 -21.19 6.24 -1.39
N LYS A 226 -20.58 6.04 -2.55
CA LYS A 226 -21.14 6.42 -3.85
C LYS A 226 -22.07 5.33 -4.41
N ALA A 227 -22.95 5.72 -5.35
CA ALA A 227 -23.76 4.78 -6.11
C ALA A 227 -22.88 3.75 -6.83
N ASP A 228 -23.41 2.58 -7.11
CA ASP A 228 -22.77 1.45 -7.80
C ASP A 228 -21.53 0.84 -7.12
N SER A 229 -21.10 1.42 -5.98
CA SER A 229 -19.93 0.96 -5.24
C SER A 229 -20.08 -0.46 -4.69
N GLU A 230 -21.29 -0.84 -4.26
CA GLU A 230 -21.57 -2.16 -3.68
C GLU A 230 -21.42 -3.28 -4.71
N GLU A 231 -21.95 -3.11 -5.92
CA GLU A 231 -21.81 -4.08 -7.01
C GLU A 231 -20.35 -4.24 -7.44
N ASN A 232 -19.63 -3.14 -7.58
CA ASN A 232 -18.21 -3.15 -7.91
C ASN A 232 -17.36 -3.81 -6.81
N LEU A 233 -17.71 -3.58 -5.54
CA LEU A 233 -17.04 -4.20 -4.39
C LEU A 233 -17.17 -5.72 -4.41
N GLU A 234 -18.36 -6.24 -4.69
CA GLU A 234 -18.58 -7.69 -4.78
C GLU A 234 -17.83 -8.30 -5.98
N LYS A 235 -17.80 -7.62 -7.13
CA LYS A 235 -16.98 -8.04 -8.28
C LYS A 235 -15.50 -8.07 -7.92
N LEU A 236 -15.00 -7.04 -7.23
CA LEU A 236 -13.61 -6.92 -6.83
C LEU A 236 -13.20 -8.02 -5.84
N LYS A 237 -14.03 -8.30 -4.82
CA LYS A 237 -13.79 -9.38 -3.85
C LYS A 237 -13.78 -10.76 -4.50
N LYS A 238 -14.61 -10.97 -5.51
CA LYS A 238 -14.66 -12.25 -6.25
C LYS A 238 -13.40 -12.45 -7.09
N GLU A 239 -12.91 -11.40 -7.72
CA GLU A 239 -11.71 -11.45 -8.58
C GLU A 239 -10.41 -11.60 -7.75
N PHE A 240 -10.34 -10.96 -6.59
CA PHE A 240 -9.14 -10.94 -5.72
C PHE A 240 -9.43 -11.55 -4.36
N SER A 241 -9.85 -12.82 -4.35
CA SER A 241 -10.27 -13.54 -3.14
C SER A 241 -9.14 -13.81 -2.14
N ASP A 242 -7.90 -13.72 -2.56
CA ASP A 242 -6.68 -13.91 -1.76
C ASP A 242 -6.13 -12.61 -1.17
N ILE A 243 -6.70 -11.45 -1.53
CA ILE A 243 -6.30 -10.14 -1.03
C ILE A 243 -7.37 -9.61 -0.07
N MET A 244 -6.95 -9.05 1.07
CA MET A 244 -7.87 -8.37 1.98
C MET A 244 -8.37 -7.08 1.35
N ILE A 245 -9.70 -6.97 1.18
CA ILE A 245 -10.38 -5.80 0.60
C ILE A 245 -11.31 -5.21 1.65
N ILE A 246 -11.11 -3.93 1.95
CA ILE A 246 -11.86 -3.20 2.98
C ILE A 246 -12.58 -2.02 2.33
N PRO A 247 -13.92 -1.95 2.38
CA PRO A 247 -14.65 -0.77 1.92
C PRO A 247 -14.34 0.43 2.82
N THR A 248 -14.06 1.57 2.20
CA THR A 248 -13.73 2.82 2.89
C THR A 248 -14.40 4.02 2.23
N SER A 249 -14.66 5.05 3.02
CA SER A 249 -15.02 6.39 2.54
C SER A 249 -14.12 7.40 3.22
N ALA A 250 -13.02 7.73 2.56
CA ALA A 250 -12.02 8.63 3.10
C ALA A 250 -12.55 10.05 3.32
N ASP A 251 -13.49 10.49 2.48
CA ASP A 251 -14.10 11.81 2.58
C ASP A 251 -15.05 11.91 3.79
N ALA A 252 -15.87 10.88 3.99
CA ALA A 252 -16.76 10.79 5.15
C ALA A 252 -15.95 10.73 6.47
N GLU A 253 -14.92 9.89 6.55
CA GLU A 253 -14.05 9.79 7.72
C GLU A 253 -13.34 11.12 8.00
N LEU A 254 -12.83 11.80 6.97
CA LEU A 254 -12.20 13.10 7.10
C LEU A 254 -13.17 14.14 7.66
N SER A 255 -14.40 14.18 7.14
CA SER A 255 -15.44 15.10 7.61
C SER A 255 -15.80 14.87 9.07
N LEU A 256 -15.98 13.61 9.50
CA LEU A 256 -16.26 13.25 10.89
C LEU A 256 -15.12 13.66 11.83
N ARG A 257 -13.88 13.41 11.43
CA ARG A 257 -12.70 13.77 12.23
C ARG A 257 -12.49 15.28 12.33
N GLN A 258 -12.80 16.03 11.26
CA GLN A 258 -12.76 17.50 11.28
C GLN A 258 -13.85 18.06 12.17
N ALA A 259 -15.07 17.52 12.12
CA ALA A 259 -16.16 17.91 12.99
C ALA A 259 -15.85 17.62 14.48
N ALA A 260 -15.22 16.48 14.78
CA ALA A 260 -14.77 16.17 16.13
C ALA A 260 -13.66 17.11 16.61
N ASN A 261 -12.71 17.47 15.77
CA ASN A 261 -11.67 18.46 16.10
C ASN A 261 -12.25 19.86 16.35
N ALA A 262 -13.34 20.20 15.66
CA ALA A 262 -14.09 21.44 15.88
C ALA A 262 -15.05 21.35 17.08
N GLU A 263 -15.01 20.26 17.84
CA GLU A 263 -15.89 19.99 19.00
C GLU A 263 -17.40 20.05 18.66
N MET A 264 -17.76 19.79 17.41
CA MET A 264 -19.17 19.73 16.98
C MET A 264 -19.82 18.38 17.27
N ILE A 265 -18.99 17.34 17.35
CA ILE A 265 -19.42 15.95 17.62
C ILE A 265 -18.44 15.25 18.55
N ASP A 266 -18.92 14.25 19.29
CA ASP A 266 -18.07 13.23 19.90
C ASP A 266 -17.90 12.07 18.95
N TYR A 267 -16.70 11.86 18.45
CA TYR A 267 -16.38 10.80 17.51
C TYR A 267 -15.04 10.15 17.84
N ILE A 268 -15.05 8.81 17.89
CA ILE A 268 -13.84 8.01 17.99
C ILE A 268 -13.49 7.54 16.58
N PRO A 269 -12.30 7.86 16.04
CA PRO A 269 -11.89 7.47 14.69
C PRO A 269 -12.13 5.99 14.38
N GLY A 270 -12.80 5.70 13.26
CA GLY A 270 -13.18 4.35 12.86
C GLY A 270 -14.37 3.77 13.62
N SER A 271 -15.13 4.57 14.39
CA SER A 271 -16.37 4.14 15.02
C SER A 271 -17.54 4.21 14.03
N SER A 272 -18.52 3.34 14.20
CA SER A 272 -19.79 3.41 13.46
C SER A 272 -20.81 4.38 14.07
N LYS A 273 -20.46 5.04 15.18
CA LYS A 273 -21.34 5.94 15.92
C LYS A 273 -20.63 7.24 16.29
N PHE A 274 -21.40 8.33 16.32
CA PHE A 274 -21.00 9.63 16.81
C PHE A 274 -22.17 10.31 17.53
N THR A 275 -21.91 11.29 18.37
CA THR A 275 -22.94 12.08 19.06
C THR A 275 -22.78 13.55 18.65
N ILE A 276 -23.88 14.20 18.29
CA ILE A 276 -23.88 15.61 17.89
C ILE A 276 -24.07 16.46 19.13
N HIS A 277 -23.32 17.58 19.23
CA HIS A 277 -23.52 18.62 20.25
C HIS A 277 -24.54 19.62 19.73
N GLU A 278 -25.75 19.62 20.32
CA GLU A 278 -26.89 20.45 19.86
C GLU A 278 -26.71 21.95 20.16
N ASP A 279 -25.76 22.32 21.03
CA ASP A 279 -25.57 23.68 21.51
C ASP A 279 -24.42 24.46 20.85
N LYS A 280 -23.91 23.98 19.71
CA LYS A 280 -22.79 24.64 19.00
C LYS A 280 -23.08 24.90 17.52
#